data_4388eb83e71769bb4f42d373ce295664
#
_entry.id   4388eb83e71769bb4f42d373ce295664
#
_cell.length_a   1.000
_cell.length_b   1.000
_cell.length_c   1.000
_cell.angle_alpha   90.00
_cell.angle_beta   90.00
_cell.angle_gamma   90.00
#
_symmetry.space_group_name_H-M   'P 1'
#
loop_
_entity.id
_entity.type
_entity.pdbx_description
1 polymer ?
#
loop_
_entity_poly.entity_id
_entity_poly.type
_entity_poly.pdbx_seq_one_letter_code
_entity_poly.pdbx_strand_id
1 'polypeptide(L)'
;FLDAEFPEAVLVSEWGEPDKSLQGGFHMDFLLHFGPSHYNDLFRCEEPFFSGRGKGDVAAFVEKYKENYEKAQRKGLICIPSGNHDMDRLARSIHGEELKVAFAFLLSMPGAPFLYYGDEIGMRYVENLHSVEGGYGRTGSRSPMQWDHTTNAGFSAAPKEKLYIKQDEATDRPTVEAQMADP
;
A
#
# COMPACT_ATOMS: atom_id res chain seq x y z
N PHE A 1 23.48 -16.09 -10.93
CA PHE A 1 23.33 -15.67 -12.34
C PHE A 1 23.04 -14.18 -12.42
N LEU A 2 21.91 -13.71 -11.85
CA LEU A 2 21.53 -12.29 -11.96
C LEU A 2 22.60 -11.33 -11.45
N ASP A 3 23.13 -11.55 -10.25
CA ASP A 3 24.15 -10.70 -9.64
C ASP A 3 25.44 -10.62 -10.49
N ALA A 4 25.74 -11.69 -11.24
CA ALA A 4 26.92 -11.75 -12.08
C ALA A 4 26.71 -11.12 -13.47
N GLU A 5 25.54 -11.32 -14.06
CA GLU A 5 25.25 -10.90 -15.45
C GLU A 5 24.51 -9.57 -15.51
N PHE A 6 23.72 -9.25 -14.45
CA PHE A 6 22.86 -8.08 -14.35
C PHE A 6 22.95 -7.44 -12.97
N PRO A 7 24.11 -6.88 -12.59
CA PRO A 7 24.37 -6.41 -11.22
C PRO A 7 23.45 -5.28 -10.76
N GLU A 8 22.79 -4.58 -11.70
CA GLU A 8 21.82 -3.53 -11.39
C GLU A 8 20.37 -4.04 -11.29
N ALA A 9 20.13 -5.34 -11.54
CA ALA A 9 18.79 -5.91 -11.48
C ALA A 9 18.44 -6.33 -10.05
N VAL A 10 17.16 -6.11 -9.68
CA VAL A 10 16.61 -6.50 -8.37
C VAL A 10 15.45 -7.46 -8.56
N LEU A 11 15.50 -8.60 -7.89
CA LEU A 11 14.37 -9.53 -7.79
C LEU A 11 13.56 -9.21 -6.55
N VAL A 12 12.30 -8.90 -6.75
CA VAL A 12 11.34 -8.67 -5.67
C VAL A 12 10.33 -9.80 -5.66
N SER A 13 10.13 -10.44 -4.52
CA SER A 13 9.19 -11.53 -4.31
C SER A 13 7.88 -11.00 -3.71
N GLU A 14 6.75 -11.52 -4.15
CA GLU A 14 5.45 -11.34 -3.50
C GLU A 14 5.05 -12.67 -2.82
N TRP A 15 5.85 -13.12 -1.87
CA TRP A 15 5.68 -14.40 -1.19
C TRP A 15 5.25 -14.27 0.27
N GLY A 16 5.77 -13.29 1.00
CA GLY A 16 5.45 -13.03 2.40
C GLY A 16 6.16 -13.92 3.41
N GLU A 17 7.18 -14.62 2.98
CA GLU A 17 8.08 -15.42 3.84
C GLU A 17 9.53 -15.02 3.54
N PRO A 18 9.96 -13.83 4.01
CA PRO A 18 11.24 -13.25 3.63
C PRO A 18 12.44 -14.12 3.99
N ASP A 19 12.34 -14.94 5.02
CA ASP A 19 13.39 -15.90 5.36
C ASP A 19 13.59 -16.95 4.25
N LYS A 20 12.54 -17.38 3.58
CA LYS A 20 12.62 -18.35 2.47
C LYS A 20 12.99 -17.70 1.14
N SER A 21 12.30 -16.62 0.78
CA SER A 21 12.52 -15.95 -0.49
C SER A 21 13.93 -15.38 -0.61
N LEU A 22 14.43 -14.70 0.43
CA LEU A 22 15.78 -14.14 0.45
C LEU A 22 16.86 -15.24 0.49
N GLN A 23 16.59 -16.37 1.14
CA GLN A 23 17.48 -17.52 1.07
C GLN A 23 17.47 -18.19 -0.31
N GLY A 24 16.35 -18.10 -1.03
CA GLY A 24 16.18 -18.58 -2.40
C GLY A 24 16.84 -17.69 -3.47
N GLY A 25 17.41 -16.54 -3.07
CA GLY A 25 18.13 -15.64 -3.97
C GLY A 25 17.34 -14.41 -4.43
N PHE A 26 16.19 -14.12 -3.84
CA PHE A 26 15.52 -12.83 -4.02
C PHE A 26 16.24 -11.75 -3.22
N HIS A 27 16.20 -10.51 -3.72
CA HIS A 27 16.81 -9.35 -3.06
C HIS A 27 15.84 -8.71 -2.07
N MET A 28 14.54 -8.81 -2.34
CA MET A 28 13.47 -8.27 -1.51
C MET A 28 12.26 -9.21 -1.47
N ASP A 29 11.48 -9.13 -0.39
CA ASP A 29 10.19 -9.82 -0.29
C ASP A 29 9.15 -8.92 0.38
N PHE A 30 7.92 -8.94 -0.14
CA PHE A 30 6.83 -8.13 0.41
C PHE A 30 6.29 -8.68 1.73
N LEU A 31 6.11 -7.78 2.68
CA LEU A 31 5.29 -8.02 3.86
C LEU A 31 3.82 -8.05 3.43
N LEU A 32 3.25 -9.25 3.38
CA LEU A 32 1.86 -9.41 2.98
C LEU A 32 0.89 -9.03 4.11
N HIS A 33 -0.26 -8.49 3.72
CA HIS A 33 -1.29 -8.04 4.65
C HIS A 33 -2.08 -9.19 5.29
N PHE A 34 -2.16 -10.33 4.63
CA PHE A 34 -2.84 -11.53 5.15
C PHE A 34 -1.84 -12.51 5.78
N GLY A 35 -2.39 -13.47 6.50
CA GLY A 35 -1.58 -14.50 7.15
C GLY A 35 -0.94 -14.06 8.47
N PRO A 36 0.12 -14.71 8.89
CA PRO A 36 0.70 -14.56 10.23
C PRO A 36 1.52 -13.28 10.45
N SER A 37 1.50 -12.35 9.49
CA SER A 37 2.25 -11.09 9.59
C SER A 37 1.66 -10.12 10.62
N HIS A 38 0.37 -10.21 10.90
CA HIS A 38 -0.39 -9.24 11.70
C HIS A 38 -0.35 -7.80 11.15
N TYR A 39 -0.01 -7.64 9.86
CA TYR A 39 0.13 -6.31 9.26
C TYR A 39 -1.22 -5.59 9.13
N ASN A 40 -2.31 -6.34 8.92
CA ASN A 40 -3.65 -5.78 8.89
C ASN A 40 -4.08 -5.14 10.22
N ASP A 41 -3.58 -5.64 11.35
CA ASP A 41 -3.92 -5.13 12.67
C ASP A 41 -3.47 -3.68 12.85
N LEU A 42 -2.50 -3.23 12.06
CA LEU A 42 -1.99 -1.86 12.10
C LEU A 42 -2.93 -0.87 11.40
N PHE A 43 -3.53 -1.26 10.26
CA PHE A 43 -4.15 -0.31 9.34
C PHE A 43 -5.53 -0.72 8.82
N ARG A 44 -5.90 -2.01 8.77
CA ARG A 44 -7.00 -2.52 7.95
C ARG A 44 -7.97 -3.47 8.65
N CYS A 45 -7.84 -3.67 9.92
CA CYS A 45 -8.85 -4.36 10.72
C CYS A 45 -9.97 -3.39 11.14
N GLU A 46 -11.00 -3.88 11.82
CA GLU A 46 -12.14 -3.08 12.26
C GLU A 46 -11.74 -1.93 13.19
N GLU A 47 -10.77 -2.16 14.08
CA GLU A 47 -10.22 -1.15 15.00
C GLU A 47 -8.68 -1.13 14.88
N PRO A 48 -8.12 -0.58 13.78
CA PRO A 48 -6.69 -0.65 13.52
C PRO A 48 -5.88 0.15 14.54
N PHE A 49 -4.67 -0.32 14.82
CA PHE A 49 -3.78 0.30 15.82
C PHE A 49 -3.55 1.80 15.57
N PHE A 50 -3.38 2.21 14.30
CA PHE A 50 -3.12 3.60 13.93
C PHE A 50 -4.38 4.45 13.78
N SER A 51 -5.58 3.91 14.02
CA SER A 51 -6.79 4.71 14.13
C SER A 51 -6.92 5.26 15.56
N GLY A 52 -7.34 6.53 15.71
CA GLY A 52 -7.66 7.12 17.01
C GLY A 52 -8.81 6.42 17.76
N ARG A 53 -9.56 5.55 17.06
CA ARG A 53 -10.57 4.67 17.63
C ARG A 53 -10.05 3.26 17.86
N GLY A 54 -8.80 3.01 17.45
CA GLY A 54 -8.20 1.69 17.51
C GLY A 54 -7.97 1.21 18.92
N LYS A 55 -8.22 -0.08 19.12
CA LYS A 55 -7.87 -0.82 20.34
C LYS A 55 -6.76 -1.83 20.05
N GLY A 56 -6.20 -1.79 18.84
CA GLY A 56 -5.27 -2.77 18.33
C GLY A 56 -4.03 -2.93 19.21
N ASP A 57 -3.63 -4.17 19.40
CA ASP A 57 -2.34 -4.51 19.98
C ASP A 57 -1.30 -4.67 18.88
N VAL A 58 -0.28 -3.83 18.91
CA VAL A 58 0.84 -3.89 17.96
C VAL A 58 1.82 -5.01 18.28
N ALA A 59 1.74 -5.65 19.44
CA ALA A 59 2.74 -6.58 19.95
C ALA A 59 2.94 -7.78 19.01
N ALA A 60 1.85 -8.39 18.54
CA ALA A 60 1.92 -9.54 17.63
C ALA A 60 2.62 -9.20 16.31
N PHE A 61 2.35 -8.02 15.75
CA PHE A 61 3.07 -7.54 14.57
C PHE A 61 4.56 -7.35 14.84
N VAL A 62 4.89 -6.65 15.93
CA VAL A 62 6.30 -6.35 16.29
C VAL A 62 7.10 -7.62 16.51
N GLU A 63 6.54 -8.60 17.23
CA GLU A 63 7.18 -9.89 17.46
C GLU A 63 7.47 -10.61 16.15
N LYS A 64 6.46 -10.71 15.28
CA LYS A 64 6.60 -11.39 13.99
C LYS A 64 7.52 -10.65 13.03
N TYR A 65 7.42 -9.33 12.99
CA TYR A 65 8.31 -8.52 12.15
C TYR A 65 9.77 -8.63 12.58
N LYS A 66 10.03 -8.58 13.89
CA LYS A 66 11.37 -8.74 14.44
C LYS A 66 11.97 -10.09 14.07
N GLU A 67 11.22 -11.18 14.23
CA GLU A 67 11.63 -12.51 13.80
C GLU A 67 12.03 -12.54 12.32
N ASN A 68 11.18 -12.01 11.44
CA ASN A 68 11.43 -11.98 10.01
C ASN A 68 12.63 -11.09 9.66
N TYR A 69 12.76 -9.95 10.31
CA TYR A 69 13.85 -9.02 10.11
C TYR A 69 15.20 -9.62 10.51
N GLU A 70 15.27 -10.31 11.67
CA GLU A 70 16.48 -10.99 12.13
C GLU A 70 16.91 -12.10 11.16
N LYS A 71 15.95 -12.86 10.63
CA LYS A 71 16.23 -13.90 9.60
C LYS A 71 16.64 -13.32 8.27
N ALA A 72 16.10 -12.17 7.88
CA ALA A 72 16.40 -11.49 6.63
C ALA A 72 17.74 -10.74 6.64
N GLN A 73 18.28 -10.43 7.82
CA GLN A 73 19.49 -9.63 7.95
C GLN A 73 20.64 -10.13 7.07
N ARG A 74 21.27 -9.19 6.36
CA ARG A 74 22.41 -9.42 5.46
C ARG A 74 22.11 -10.19 4.17
N LYS A 75 20.85 -10.57 3.92
CA LYS A 75 20.48 -11.29 2.68
C LYS A 75 19.65 -10.43 1.73
N GLY A 76 18.86 -9.51 2.26
CA GLY A 76 18.00 -8.64 1.48
C GLY A 76 17.11 -7.79 2.37
N LEU A 77 16.08 -7.20 1.78
CA LEU A 77 15.17 -6.27 2.46
C LEU A 77 13.74 -6.80 2.49
N ILE A 78 13.04 -6.48 3.57
CA ILE A 78 11.59 -6.64 3.64
C ILE A 78 10.94 -5.39 3.05
N CYS A 79 10.10 -5.56 2.02
CA CYS A 79 9.31 -4.48 1.46
C CYS A 79 8.10 -4.22 2.34
N ILE A 80 7.91 -2.97 2.75
CA ILE A 80 6.83 -2.54 3.66
C ILE A 80 5.86 -1.69 2.84
N PRO A 81 4.74 -2.28 2.34
CA PRO A 81 3.82 -1.56 1.48
C PRO A 81 2.85 -0.68 2.27
N SER A 82 2.60 0.55 1.82
CA SER A 82 1.44 1.32 2.28
C SER A 82 0.14 0.63 1.85
N GLY A 83 0.14 0.07 0.67
CA GLY A 83 -0.94 -0.68 0.07
C GLY A 83 -0.48 -1.36 -1.22
N ASN A 84 -1.40 -2.01 -1.89
CA ASN A 84 -1.23 -2.55 -3.23
C ASN A 84 -2.61 -2.73 -3.91
N HIS A 85 -2.62 -3.27 -5.12
CA HIS A 85 -3.83 -3.50 -5.89
C HIS A 85 -4.77 -4.58 -5.32
N ASP A 86 -4.32 -5.32 -4.31
CA ASP A 86 -5.07 -6.40 -3.64
C ASP A 86 -5.43 -6.06 -2.19
N MET A 87 -4.99 -4.91 -1.70
CA MET A 87 -5.29 -4.40 -0.36
C MET A 87 -6.28 -3.24 -0.41
N ASP A 88 -7.06 -3.09 0.64
CA ASP A 88 -7.82 -1.85 0.83
C ASP A 88 -6.86 -0.66 0.97
N ARG A 89 -7.29 0.50 0.49
CA ARG A 89 -6.54 1.73 0.68
C ARG A 89 -6.41 2.08 2.17
N LEU A 90 -5.30 2.68 2.58
CA LEU A 90 -5.11 3.14 3.96
C LEU A 90 -6.26 4.04 4.41
N ALA A 91 -6.67 4.98 3.56
CA ALA A 91 -7.74 5.93 3.85
C ALA A 91 -9.14 5.31 4.00
N ARG A 92 -9.29 3.98 3.84
CA ARG A 92 -10.55 3.29 4.18
C ARG A 92 -10.77 3.20 5.69
N SER A 93 -9.70 3.07 6.45
CA SER A 93 -9.74 2.85 7.91
C SER A 93 -9.00 3.92 8.72
N ILE A 94 -8.02 4.59 8.12
CA ILE A 94 -7.15 5.60 8.73
C ILE A 94 -7.45 6.96 8.08
N HIS A 95 -7.74 8.00 8.84
CA HIS A 95 -8.26 9.26 8.30
C HIS A 95 -7.48 10.50 8.78
N GLY A 96 -7.40 11.51 7.93
CA GLY A 96 -6.83 12.81 8.29
C GLY A 96 -5.40 12.71 8.86
N GLU A 97 -5.17 13.29 10.03
CA GLU A 97 -3.84 13.30 10.68
C GLU A 97 -3.33 11.90 11.06
N GLU A 98 -4.22 10.93 11.21
CA GLU A 98 -3.83 9.53 11.46
C GLU A 98 -3.01 8.95 10.31
N LEU A 99 -3.28 9.36 9.06
CA LEU A 99 -2.48 8.97 7.89
C LEU A 99 -1.04 9.44 8.02
N LYS A 100 -0.80 10.66 8.51
CA LYS A 100 0.55 11.18 8.71
C LYS A 100 1.33 10.32 9.72
N VAL A 101 0.67 9.89 10.79
CA VAL A 101 1.27 8.99 11.79
C VAL A 101 1.58 7.62 11.17
N ALA A 102 0.65 7.07 10.38
CA ALA A 102 0.86 5.81 9.67
C ALA A 102 2.04 5.89 8.70
N PHE A 103 2.17 6.97 7.94
CA PHE A 103 3.32 7.20 7.06
C PHE A 103 4.63 7.42 7.82
N ALA A 104 4.61 8.16 8.94
CA ALA A 104 5.78 8.31 9.79
C ALA A 104 6.29 6.93 10.26
N PHE A 105 5.39 6.04 10.66
CA PHE A 105 5.72 4.66 10.99
C PHE A 105 6.31 3.91 9.79
N LEU A 106 5.60 3.87 8.64
CA LEU A 106 6.03 3.15 7.45
C LEU A 106 7.43 3.57 6.98
N LEU A 107 7.70 4.88 6.99
CA LEU A 107 8.97 5.44 6.54
C LEU A 107 10.11 5.29 7.56
N SER A 108 9.81 4.99 8.82
CA SER A 108 10.80 4.78 9.88
C SER A 108 11.09 3.30 10.18
N MET A 109 10.29 2.40 9.63
CA MET A 109 10.53 0.96 9.81
C MET A 109 11.82 0.51 9.11
N PRO A 110 12.60 -0.39 9.72
CA PRO A 110 13.72 -1.01 9.04
C PRO A 110 13.21 -1.91 7.90
N GLY A 111 13.64 -1.63 6.67
CA GLY A 111 13.19 -2.29 5.44
C GLY A 111 13.14 -1.32 4.27
N ALA A 112 12.43 -1.69 3.22
CA ALA A 112 12.21 -0.86 2.05
C ALA A 112 10.74 -0.41 1.98
N PRO A 113 10.42 0.88 2.20
CA PRO A 113 9.05 1.37 2.06
C PRO A 113 8.61 1.33 0.59
N PHE A 114 7.42 0.79 0.34
CA PHE A 114 6.77 0.78 -0.96
C PHE A 114 5.45 1.52 -0.87
N LEU A 115 5.40 2.72 -1.46
CA LEU A 115 4.21 3.55 -1.43
C LEU A 115 3.31 3.21 -2.61
N TYR A 116 2.10 2.75 -2.34
CA TYR A 116 1.12 2.53 -3.38
C TYR A 116 0.52 3.87 -3.80
N TYR A 117 0.51 4.13 -5.11
CA TYR A 117 0.07 5.40 -5.66
C TYR A 117 -1.28 5.86 -5.09
N GLY A 118 -1.36 7.11 -4.70
CA GLY A 118 -2.55 7.74 -4.14
C GLY A 118 -2.75 7.52 -2.64
N ASP A 119 -2.06 6.57 -1.99
CA ASP A 119 -2.11 6.47 -0.54
C ASP A 119 -1.48 7.71 0.11
N GLU A 120 -0.44 8.28 -0.52
CA GLU A 120 0.27 9.50 -0.08
C GLU A 120 -0.63 10.73 -0.05
N ILE A 121 -1.67 10.78 -0.85
CA ILE A 121 -2.68 11.85 -0.83
C ILE A 121 -3.99 11.42 -0.14
N GLY A 122 -4.04 10.25 0.45
CA GLY A 122 -5.24 9.72 1.11
C GLY A 122 -6.38 9.38 0.14
N MET A 123 -6.08 8.87 -1.06
CA MET A 123 -7.11 8.40 -1.98
C MET A 123 -8.01 7.37 -1.31
N ARG A 124 -9.32 7.56 -1.47
CA ARG A 124 -10.34 6.70 -0.89
C ARG A 124 -10.48 5.38 -1.64
N TYR A 125 -10.84 4.34 -0.93
CA TYR A 125 -11.36 3.11 -1.54
C TYR A 125 -12.72 3.40 -2.17
N VAL A 126 -12.91 3.04 -3.43
CA VAL A 126 -14.18 3.23 -4.13
C VAL A 126 -15.03 1.97 -4.01
N GLU A 127 -16.11 2.06 -3.24
CA GLU A 127 -17.00 0.93 -2.99
C GLU A 127 -17.77 0.50 -4.25
N ASN A 128 -18.07 -0.79 -4.33
CA ASN A 128 -18.84 -1.39 -5.41
C ASN A 128 -18.30 -1.13 -6.83
N LEU A 129 -16.98 -0.95 -6.93
CA LEU A 129 -16.32 -0.72 -8.19
C LEU A 129 -16.07 -2.06 -8.91
N HIS A 130 -16.55 -2.16 -10.14
CA HIS A 130 -16.32 -3.31 -11.00
C HIS A 130 -15.28 -3.00 -12.06
N SER A 131 -14.35 -3.93 -12.26
CA SER A 131 -13.43 -3.86 -13.39
C SER A 131 -14.04 -4.49 -14.63
N VAL A 132 -13.48 -4.20 -15.80
CA VAL A 132 -13.90 -4.82 -17.07
C VAL A 132 -13.69 -6.35 -17.07
N GLU A 133 -12.75 -6.83 -16.27
CA GLU A 133 -12.42 -8.25 -16.13
C GLU A 133 -13.29 -8.99 -15.12
N GLY A 134 -14.24 -8.31 -14.51
CA GLY A 134 -15.09 -8.85 -13.44
C GLY A 134 -14.83 -8.22 -12.09
N GLY A 135 -15.87 -8.21 -11.27
CA GLY A 135 -15.81 -7.54 -9.96
C GLY A 135 -15.17 -8.42 -8.90
N TYR A 136 -14.01 -8.02 -8.44
CA TYR A 136 -13.46 -8.48 -7.18
C TYR A 136 -13.64 -7.41 -6.13
N GLY A 137 -13.91 -7.78 -4.86
CA GLY A 137 -14.10 -6.83 -3.77
C GLY A 137 -12.93 -5.87 -3.52
N ARG A 138 -11.77 -6.14 -4.10
CA ARG A 138 -10.56 -5.32 -4.03
C ARG A 138 -10.40 -4.29 -5.17
N THR A 139 -11.28 -4.28 -6.15
CA THR A 139 -11.18 -3.37 -7.32
C THR A 139 -11.18 -1.89 -6.91
N GLY A 140 -11.81 -1.55 -5.81
CA GLY A 140 -11.90 -0.16 -5.31
C GLY A 140 -10.57 0.49 -4.94
N SER A 141 -9.50 -0.28 -4.73
CA SER A 141 -8.15 0.25 -4.53
C SER A 141 -7.41 0.59 -5.82
N ARG A 142 -7.96 0.20 -6.98
CA ARG A 142 -7.34 0.33 -8.30
C ARG A 142 -7.83 1.54 -9.11
N SER A 143 -8.60 2.45 -8.49
CA SER A 143 -9.06 3.67 -9.16
C SER A 143 -7.89 4.51 -9.65
N PRO A 144 -8.00 5.18 -10.82
CA PRO A 144 -6.93 6.00 -11.37
C PRO A 144 -6.48 7.12 -10.43
N MET A 145 -5.21 7.50 -10.53
CA MET A 145 -4.63 8.60 -9.74
C MET A 145 -5.41 9.90 -9.91
N GLN A 146 -5.51 10.67 -8.84
CA GLN A 146 -6.24 11.94 -8.77
C GLN A 146 -5.25 13.11 -8.72
N TRP A 147 -4.92 13.67 -9.89
CA TRP A 147 -3.95 14.75 -10.02
C TRP A 147 -4.56 16.12 -9.70
N ASP A 148 -5.76 16.39 -10.23
CA ASP A 148 -6.43 17.69 -10.14
C ASP A 148 -7.96 17.55 -10.20
N HIS A 149 -8.67 18.68 -10.35
CA HIS A 149 -10.13 18.71 -10.48
C HIS A 149 -10.63 18.75 -11.93
N THR A 150 -9.76 18.62 -12.91
CA THR A 150 -10.15 18.60 -14.34
C THR A 150 -10.77 17.25 -14.75
N THR A 151 -11.05 17.09 -16.03
CA THR A 151 -11.64 15.87 -16.59
C THR A 151 -10.81 14.65 -16.20
N ASN A 152 -11.48 13.61 -15.72
CA ASN A 152 -10.85 12.38 -15.22
C ASN A 152 -9.76 12.63 -14.16
N ALA A 153 -9.92 13.67 -13.35
CA ALA A 153 -8.94 14.06 -12.35
C ALA A 153 -7.52 14.28 -12.92
N GLY A 154 -7.41 14.80 -14.13
CA GLY A 154 -6.11 14.97 -14.81
C GLY A 154 -5.42 13.65 -15.23
N PHE A 155 -6.05 12.50 -14.99
CA PHE A 155 -5.45 11.20 -15.31
C PHE A 155 -5.45 10.91 -16.82
N SER A 156 -6.51 11.27 -17.52
CA SER A 156 -6.69 10.94 -18.95
C SER A 156 -7.62 11.92 -19.64
N ALA A 157 -7.31 12.25 -20.91
CA ALA A 157 -8.19 13.02 -21.81
C ALA A 157 -9.25 12.14 -22.50
N ALA A 158 -9.29 10.83 -22.24
CA ALA A 158 -10.29 9.94 -22.82
C ALA A 158 -11.71 10.27 -22.32
N PRO A 159 -12.77 9.96 -23.08
CA PRO A 159 -14.13 9.99 -22.57
C PRO A 159 -14.25 9.15 -21.28
N LYS A 160 -14.96 9.67 -20.27
CA LYS A 160 -15.07 9.05 -18.94
C LYS A 160 -15.56 7.60 -18.98
N GLU A 161 -16.46 7.29 -19.89
CA GLU A 161 -17.02 5.96 -20.10
C GLU A 161 -16.02 4.94 -20.67
N LYS A 162 -14.88 5.43 -21.18
CA LYS A 162 -13.78 4.58 -21.69
C LYS A 162 -12.69 4.31 -20.68
N LEU A 163 -12.77 4.86 -19.48
CA LEU A 163 -11.84 4.51 -18.44
C LEU A 163 -12.04 3.03 -18.06
N TYR A 164 -10.93 2.30 -17.96
CA TYR A 164 -10.93 0.89 -17.59
C TYR A 164 -11.54 0.65 -16.19
N ILE A 165 -11.22 1.52 -15.26
CA ILE A 165 -11.80 1.56 -13.91
C ILE A 165 -12.25 3.01 -13.65
N LYS A 166 -13.43 3.15 -13.04
CA LYS A 166 -13.97 4.45 -12.67
C LYS A 166 -13.19 5.08 -11.52
N GLN A 167 -13.25 6.40 -11.47
CA GLN A 167 -12.67 7.20 -10.39
C GLN A 167 -13.67 7.45 -9.25
N ASP A 168 -13.15 7.95 -8.13
CA ASP A 168 -13.95 8.61 -7.11
C ASP A 168 -14.63 9.85 -7.71
N GLU A 169 -15.96 9.88 -7.70
CA GLU A 169 -16.76 10.96 -8.29
C GLU A 169 -17.11 12.06 -7.27
N ALA A 170 -16.70 11.90 -6.02
CA ALA A 170 -16.99 12.88 -4.99
C ALA A 170 -16.28 14.22 -5.25
N THR A 171 -16.99 15.31 -4.98
CA THR A 171 -16.46 16.67 -5.21
C THR A 171 -15.32 17.04 -4.26
N ASP A 172 -15.24 16.38 -3.12
CA ASP A 172 -14.22 16.53 -2.08
C ASP A 172 -13.12 15.47 -2.15
N ARG A 173 -13.00 14.78 -3.29
CA ARG A 173 -11.94 13.79 -3.48
C ARG A 173 -10.56 14.43 -3.32
N PRO A 174 -9.61 13.78 -2.65
CA PRO A 174 -8.26 14.29 -2.53
C PRO A 174 -7.57 14.36 -3.90
N THR A 175 -6.79 15.40 -4.15
CA THR A 175 -5.99 15.57 -5.36
C THR A 175 -4.59 16.04 -5.02
N VAL A 176 -3.62 15.72 -5.88
CA VAL A 176 -2.24 16.21 -5.73
C VAL A 176 -2.22 17.74 -5.73
N GLU A 177 -2.93 18.38 -6.68
CA GLU A 177 -2.98 19.83 -6.80
C GLU A 177 -3.43 20.50 -5.50
N ALA A 178 -4.52 20.00 -4.89
CA ALA A 178 -5.04 20.58 -3.66
C ALA A 178 -4.05 20.47 -2.50
N GLN A 179 -3.38 19.33 -2.36
CA GLN A 179 -2.43 19.12 -1.26
C GLN A 179 -1.10 19.82 -1.46
N MET A 180 -0.66 20.02 -2.69
CA MET A 180 0.52 20.83 -2.97
C MET A 180 0.31 22.32 -2.67
N ALA A 181 -0.94 22.76 -2.66
CA ALA A 181 -1.32 24.14 -2.31
C ALA A 181 -1.48 24.35 -0.78
N ASP A 182 -1.58 23.28 -0.01
CA ASP A 182 -1.75 23.28 1.47
C ASP A 182 -0.61 22.46 2.09
N PRO A 183 0.57 23.08 2.32
CA PRO A 183 1.79 22.40 2.80
C PRO A 183 1.73 21.99 4.27
#